data_bfe6db1cb00f3c9b6075f23a5b1e44ef
#
_entry.id   bfe6db1cb00f3c9b6075f23a5b1e44ef
#
_cell.length_a   1.000
_cell.length_b   1.000
_cell.length_c   1.000
_cell.angle_alpha   90.00
_cell.angle_beta   90.00
_cell.angle_gamma   90.00
#
_symmetry.space_group_name_H-M   'P 1'
#
loop_
_entity.id
_entity.type
_entity.pdbx_description
1 polymer ?
#
loop_
_entity_poly.entity_id
_entity_poly.type
_entity_poly.pdbx_seq_one_letter_code
_entity_poly.pdbx_strand_id
1 'polypeptide(L)'
;MEDSLIYSGKVRNIYNFGDDYLIMCATDRVSSFDRHIGTIPGKGKLLNKMSEFWFNETKNIIKNHLIISGDNISIVHKCKPIMIEVIVRAYITGNTNTSLWTHYNNGSRVYCGITFPENLKKNQKLEKPVITPTTKGKEDIPISKEDIVSNGYMTIDECNYVFKKALELFKYGEYIADKAGLILVDTKYEFGKNKNGEILLMDELHTCDSSRYWKKSNYIERFNEGKEPEKYDKDCIRDWVKSNCDPYKDDIPEIPENIIDKAYNCYEEFYNTIISTHSEDVNILQKQDESNAGYCVVILSGSDKDESHVNKITYEINNQDKDIEVISFVASAHKNTLEVLKIIDTFENKTNIYSKIIWVTVAGRSNALSGVVASNTKFPVIACPPFSDKLDMIVNIQSTLQCPSYVPVMTILEPINVAIAIKKIFLL
;
A
#
# COMPACT_ATOMS: atom_id res chain seq x y z
N MET A 1 -7.87 6.25 28.77
CA MET A 1 -8.15 5.54 27.50
C MET A 1 -9.50 4.82 27.48
N GLU A 2 -10.07 4.43 28.61
CA GLU A 2 -11.40 3.76 28.64
C GLU A 2 -12.55 4.67 28.15
N ASP A 3 -12.50 5.97 28.40
CA ASP A 3 -13.55 6.92 27.99
C ASP A 3 -13.60 7.22 26.49
N SER A 4 -12.65 6.70 25.70
CA SER A 4 -12.55 6.93 24.25
C SER A 4 -12.90 5.70 23.41
N LEU A 5 -13.14 4.52 24.01
CA LEU A 5 -13.50 3.30 23.30
C LEU A 5 -14.90 3.45 22.69
N ILE A 6 -15.00 3.39 21.35
CA ILE A 6 -16.27 3.48 20.61
C ILE A 6 -16.75 2.13 20.08
N TYR A 7 -15.84 1.18 19.87
CA TYR A 7 -16.20 -0.15 19.38
C TYR A 7 -15.16 -1.20 19.76
N SER A 8 -15.66 -2.35 20.24
CA SER A 8 -14.83 -3.53 20.47
C SER A 8 -15.31 -4.66 19.55
N GLY A 9 -14.54 -4.91 18.49
CA GLY A 9 -14.83 -5.94 17.50
C GLY A 9 -14.23 -7.30 17.85
N LYS A 10 -14.39 -8.26 16.94
CA LYS A 10 -13.87 -9.64 17.09
C LYS A 10 -12.34 -9.67 17.25
N VAL A 11 -11.61 -8.77 16.57
CA VAL A 11 -10.14 -8.73 16.55
C VAL A 11 -9.55 -7.33 16.75
N ARG A 12 -10.35 -6.27 16.72
CA ARG A 12 -9.90 -4.87 16.88
C ARG A 12 -10.73 -4.11 17.87
N ASN A 13 -10.08 -3.21 18.60
CA ASN A 13 -10.72 -2.16 19.37
C ASN A 13 -10.53 -0.82 18.64
N ILE A 14 -11.57 0.01 18.62
CA ILE A 14 -11.55 1.32 17.98
C ILE A 14 -11.84 2.38 19.03
N TYR A 15 -10.96 3.38 19.09
CA TYR A 15 -11.04 4.49 20.03
C TYR A 15 -11.18 5.80 19.26
N ASN A 16 -11.88 6.76 19.84
CA ASN A 16 -11.95 8.11 19.28
C ASN A 16 -10.63 8.85 19.48
N PHE A 17 -10.18 9.57 18.46
CA PHE A 17 -8.98 10.39 18.51
C PHE A 17 -9.22 11.74 17.84
N GLY A 18 -9.94 12.61 18.52
CA GLY A 18 -10.40 13.89 17.99
C GLY A 18 -11.54 13.74 16.97
N ASP A 19 -11.74 14.77 16.16
CA ASP A 19 -12.90 14.84 15.27
C ASP A 19 -12.70 14.04 13.97
N ASP A 20 -11.47 14.00 13.46
CA ASP A 20 -11.14 13.50 12.12
C ASP A 20 -10.44 12.14 12.12
N TYR A 21 -10.06 11.61 13.30
CA TYR A 21 -9.20 10.43 13.40
C TYR A 21 -9.75 9.39 14.37
N LEU A 22 -9.28 8.16 14.20
CA LEU A 22 -9.50 7.05 15.10
C LEU A 22 -8.18 6.37 15.44
N ILE A 23 -8.10 5.78 16.62
CA ILE A 23 -7.07 4.80 16.95
C ILE A 23 -7.67 3.41 16.79
N MET A 24 -7.03 2.57 15.96
CA MET A 24 -7.37 1.16 15.81
C MET A 24 -6.32 0.32 16.51
N CYS A 25 -6.71 -0.51 17.47
CA CYS A 25 -5.84 -1.43 18.17
C CYS A 25 -6.16 -2.86 17.72
N ALA A 26 -5.25 -3.48 16.99
CA ALA A 26 -5.32 -4.89 16.66
C ALA A 26 -5.02 -5.71 17.92
N THR A 27 -5.87 -6.66 18.25
CA THR A 27 -5.77 -7.46 19.49
C THR A 27 -5.35 -8.89 19.19
N ASP A 28 -4.89 -9.56 20.20
CA ASP A 28 -4.50 -10.98 20.13
C ASP A 28 -5.71 -11.93 20.15
N ARG A 29 -6.94 -11.40 20.22
CA ARG A 29 -8.16 -12.20 20.22
C ARG A 29 -8.29 -13.04 18.96
N VAL A 30 -8.71 -14.28 19.13
CA VAL A 30 -9.10 -15.19 18.05
C VAL A 30 -10.60 -15.39 18.07
N SER A 31 -11.23 -15.13 16.93
CA SER A 31 -12.66 -15.40 16.74
C SER A 31 -12.85 -16.49 15.69
N SER A 32 -13.71 -17.45 16.02
CA SER A 32 -14.19 -18.46 15.09
C SER A 32 -15.58 -18.92 15.55
N PHE A 33 -16.37 -19.49 14.64
CA PHE A 33 -17.76 -19.92 14.96
C PHE A 33 -18.63 -18.80 15.53
N ASP A 34 -18.35 -17.52 15.10
CA ASP A 34 -18.95 -16.29 15.59
C ASP A 34 -18.79 -16.04 17.12
N ARG A 35 -17.83 -16.72 17.73
CA ARG A 35 -17.47 -16.61 19.15
C ARG A 35 -16.00 -16.23 19.32
N HIS A 36 -15.69 -15.59 20.45
CA HIS A 36 -14.32 -15.49 20.95
C HIS A 36 -13.90 -16.88 21.44
N ILE A 37 -12.77 -17.39 20.92
CA ILE A 37 -12.29 -18.75 21.22
C ILE A 37 -10.96 -18.79 21.96
N GLY A 38 -10.29 -17.65 22.12
CA GLY A 38 -9.02 -17.56 22.82
C GLY A 38 -8.18 -16.39 22.36
N THR A 39 -6.91 -16.40 22.74
CA THR A 39 -5.91 -15.40 22.36
C THR A 39 -4.65 -16.08 21.81
N ILE A 40 -4.02 -15.46 20.82
CA ILE A 40 -2.68 -15.82 20.33
C ILE A 40 -1.78 -14.62 20.61
N PRO A 41 -0.89 -14.68 21.63
CA PRO A 41 0.00 -13.58 21.97
C PRO A 41 0.84 -13.13 20.78
N GLY A 42 0.85 -11.82 20.48
CA GLY A 42 1.56 -11.23 19.36
C GLY A 42 0.84 -11.24 18.01
N LYS A 43 -0.32 -11.91 17.89
CA LYS A 43 -1.12 -11.94 16.65
C LYS A 43 -1.51 -10.53 16.19
N GLY A 44 -1.96 -9.68 17.10
CA GLY A 44 -2.38 -8.31 16.80
C GLY A 44 -1.25 -7.51 16.15
N LYS A 45 -0.03 -7.67 16.64
CA LYS A 45 1.17 -7.04 16.06
C LYS A 45 1.42 -7.50 14.64
N LEU A 46 1.33 -8.81 14.35
CA LEU A 46 1.51 -9.35 13.01
C LEU A 46 0.44 -8.86 12.05
N LEU A 47 -0.82 -8.88 12.45
CA LEU A 47 -1.94 -8.39 11.62
C LEU A 47 -1.80 -6.90 11.29
N ASN A 48 -1.37 -6.09 12.27
CA ASN A 48 -1.16 -4.66 12.05
C ASN A 48 -0.03 -4.40 11.06
N LYS A 49 1.10 -5.10 11.20
CA LYS A 49 2.22 -5.03 10.26
C LYS A 49 1.85 -5.49 8.85
N MET A 50 1.07 -6.57 8.71
CA MET A 50 0.55 -7.00 7.40
C MET A 50 -0.32 -5.93 6.76
N SER A 51 -1.25 -5.36 7.51
CA SER A 51 -2.13 -4.29 7.00
C SER A 51 -1.33 -3.05 6.59
N GLU A 52 -0.35 -2.64 7.38
CA GLU A 52 0.56 -1.53 7.05
C GLU A 52 1.30 -1.78 5.73
N PHE A 53 1.91 -2.96 5.59
CA PHE A 53 2.60 -3.35 4.36
C PHE A 53 1.67 -3.22 3.15
N TRP A 54 0.50 -3.87 3.18
CA TRP A 54 -0.42 -3.87 2.04
C TRP A 54 -1.01 -2.49 1.74
N PHE A 55 -1.32 -1.68 2.77
CA PHE A 55 -1.79 -0.31 2.56
C PHE A 55 -0.74 0.56 1.87
N ASN A 56 0.53 0.38 2.21
CA ASN A 56 1.62 1.10 1.56
C ASN A 56 1.81 0.65 0.11
N GLU A 57 1.77 -0.65 -0.16
CA GLU A 57 1.93 -1.21 -1.49
C GLU A 57 0.79 -0.88 -2.46
N THR A 58 -0.40 -0.70 -1.94
CA THR A 58 -1.60 -0.48 -2.76
C THR A 58 -2.06 0.97 -2.84
N LYS A 59 -1.33 1.92 -2.25
CA LYS A 59 -1.69 3.35 -2.23
C LYS A 59 -1.89 3.97 -3.63
N ASN A 60 -1.21 3.43 -4.64
CA ASN A 60 -1.36 3.86 -6.03
C ASN A 60 -2.60 3.27 -6.72
N ILE A 61 -3.20 2.21 -6.17
CA ILE A 61 -4.44 1.61 -6.67
C ILE A 61 -5.64 2.40 -6.12
N ILE A 62 -5.67 2.58 -4.80
CA ILE A 62 -6.70 3.37 -4.10
C ILE A 62 -6.11 3.96 -2.83
N LYS A 63 -6.51 5.17 -2.48
CA LYS A 63 -6.20 5.75 -1.17
C LYS A 63 -6.83 4.93 -0.05
N ASN A 64 -6.14 4.86 1.07
CA ASN A 64 -6.63 4.15 2.25
C ASN A 64 -6.68 5.06 3.48
N HIS A 65 -7.24 4.56 4.56
CA HIS A 65 -7.47 5.33 5.78
C HIS A 65 -6.24 5.43 6.70
N LEU A 66 -5.18 4.66 6.46
CA LEU A 66 -3.99 4.61 7.32
C LEU A 66 -3.21 5.92 7.25
N ILE A 67 -2.83 6.44 8.42
CA ILE A 67 -1.97 7.63 8.57
C ILE A 67 -0.63 7.21 9.15
N ILE A 68 -0.65 6.54 10.30
CA ILE A 68 0.55 6.06 11.01
C ILE A 68 0.26 4.69 11.57
N SER A 69 1.24 3.80 11.51
CA SER A 69 1.22 2.48 12.10
C SER A 69 2.32 2.34 13.15
N GLY A 70 1.98 1.68 14.25
CA GLY A 70 2.91 1.23 15.29
C GLY A 70 2.87 -0.29 15.43
N ASP A 71 3.25 -0.83 16.59
CA ASP A 71 3.29 -2.28 16.79
C ASP A 71 1.94 -2.96 16.53
N ASN A 72 0.94 -2.65 17.33
CA ASN A 72 -0.43 -3.18 17.18
C ASN A 72 -1.49 -2.07 17.16
N ILE A 73 -1.07 -0.83 16.98
CA ILE A 73 -1.93 0.36 17.00
C ILE A 73 -1.71 1.13 15.69
N SER A 74 -2.80 1.57 15.08
CA SER A 74 -2.77 2.46 13.92
C SER A 74 -3.64 3.70 14.16
N ILE A 75 -3.17 4.86 13.73
CA ILE A 75 -3.97 6.07 13.60
C ILE A 75 -4.49 6.12 12.17
N VAL A 76 -5.80 6.29 12.05
CA VAL A 76 -6.48 6.25 10.76
C VAL A 76 -7.43 7.43 10.58
N HIS A 77 -7.72 7.80 9.33
CA HIS A 77 -8.80 8.74 9.02
C HIS A 77 -10.14 8.17 9.46
N LYS A 78 -10.94 9.00 10.13
CA LYS A 78 -12.34 8.67 10.47
C LYS A 78 -13.17 8.67 9.20
N CYS A 79 -13.69 7.49 8.86
CA CYS A 79 -14.53 7.29 7.69
C CYS A 79 -15.93 6.85 8.12
N LYS A 80 -16.95 7.29 7.38
CA LYS A 80 -18.29 6.71 7.46
C LYS A 80 -18.28 5.38 6.69
N PRO A 81 -18.40 4.21 7.34
CA PRO A 81 -18.35 2.93 6.65
C PRO A 81 -19.44 2.81 5.60
N ILE A 82 -19.11 2.24 4.45
CA ILE A 82 -20.09 1.70 3.51
C ILE A 82 -20.50 0.34 4.08
N MET A 83 -21.80 0.15 4.32
CA MET A 83 -22.33 -1.04 5.00
C MET A 83 -22.43 -2.25 4.07
N ILE A 84 -21.40 -2.43 3.24
CA ILE A 84 -21.20 -3.55 2.31
C ILE A 84 -19.77 -4.05 2.45
N GLU A 85 -19.62 -5.34 2.64
CA GLU A 85 -18.35 -6.04 2.52
C GLU A 85 -18.17 -6.53 1.08
N VAL A 86 -17.07 -6.17 0.45
CA VAL A 86 -16.80 -6.51 -0.95
C VAL A 86 -15.87 -7.72 -0.98
N ILE A 87 -16.42 -8.90 -1.23
CA ILE A 87 -15.66 -10.15 -1.25
C ILE A 87 -15.32 -10.49 -2.69
N VAL A 88 -14.03 -10.59 -3.00
CA VAL A 88 -13.53 -11.07 -4.31
C VAL A 88 -13.10 -12.52 -4.18
N ARG A 89 -13.54 -13.38 -5.10
CA ARG A 89 -13.26 -14.82 -5.09
C ARG A 89 -12.72 -15.27 -6.44
N ALA A 90 -11.54 -15.91 -6.41
CA ALA A 90 -10.97 -16.60 -7.58
C ALA A 90 -11.28 -18.11 -7.60
N TYR A 91 -11.80 -18.67 -6.50
CA TYR A 91 -12.12 -20.09 -6.35
C TYR A 91 -13.50 -20.29 -5.74
N ILE A 92 -14.17 -21.36 -6.16
CA ILE A 92 -15.43 -21.78 -5.54
C ILE A 92 -15.14 -22.67 -4.32
N THR A 93 -15.30 -22.11 -3.11
CA THR A 93 -14.97 -22.77 -1.84
C THR A 93 -15.82 -22.26 -0.68
N GLY A 94 -15.57 -22.79 0.51
CA GLY A 94 -16.19 -22.41 1.77
C GLY A 94 -17.12 -23.52 2.31
N ASN A 95 -17.36 -23.46 3.64
CA ASN A 95 -18.14 -24.46 4.37
C ASN A 95 -19.23 -23.84 5.28
N THR A 96 -19.35 -22.49 5.30
CA THR A 96 -20.41 -21.81 6.05
C THR A 96 -21.68 -21.75 5.22
N ASN A 97 -22.81 -21.52 5.87
CA ASN A 97 -24.12 -21.42 5.20
C ASN A 97 -24.16 -20.30 4.15
N THR A 98 -23.36 -19.23 4.33
CA THR A 98 -23.25 -18.08 3.42
C THR A 98 -22.12 -18.24 2.39
N SER A 99 -21.43 -19.39 2.33
CA SER A 99 -20.33 -19.58 1.38
C SER A 99 -20.83 -19.90 -0.03
N LEU A 100 -20.09 -19.46 -1.04
CA LEU A 100 -20.42 -19.72 -2.44
C LEU A 100 -20.54 -21.21 -2.73
N TRP A 101 -19.61 -22.05 -2.23
CA TRP A 101 -19.68 -23.50 -2.45
C TRP A 101 -20.94 -24.11 -1.84
N THR A 102 -21.33 -23.75 -0.63
CA THR A 102 -22.52 -24.29 0.02
C THR A 102 -23.78 -23.99 -0.77
N HIS A 103 -23.96 -22.76 -1.25
CA HIS A 103 -25.07 -22.38 -2.11
C HIS A 103 -25.07 -23.18 -3.44
N TYR A 104 -23.91 -23.27 -4.09
CA TYR A 104 -23.78 -24.01 -5.34
C TYR A 104 -24.07 -25.51 -5.16
N ASN A 105 -23.53 -26.12 -4.11
CA ASN A 105 -23.72 -27.55 -3.80
C ASN A 105 -25.19 -27.86 -3.44
N ASN A 106 -25.91 -26.90 -2.89
CA ASN A 106 -27.35 -27.02 -2.60
C ASN A 106 -28.24 -26.74 -3.82
N GLY A 107 -27.65 -26.65 -5.03
CA GLY A 107 -28.39 -26.55 -6.29
C GLY A 107 -28.55 -25.11 -6.82
N SER A 108 -28.13 -24.07 -6.07
CA SER A 108 -28.19 -22.71 -6.59
C SER A 108 -27.12 -22.49 -7.66
N ARG A 109 -27.52 -21.91 -8.80
CA ARG A 109 -26.61 -21.51 -9.89
C ARG A 109 -26.46 -20.01 -9.97
N VAL A 110 -27.23 -19.27 -9.18
CA VAL A 110 -27.12 -17.81 -9.09
C VAL A 110 -26.75 -17.45 -7.67
N TYR A 111 -25.71 -16.63 -7.53
CA TYR A 111 -25.24 -16.13 -6.24
C TYR A 111 -24.77 -14.65 -6.39
N CYS A 112 -25.32 -13.73 -5.59
CA CYS A 112 -25.07 -12.29 -5.67
C CYS A 112 -25.32 -11.72 -7.10
N GLY A 113 -26.32 -12.22 -7.82
CA GLY A 113 -26.62 -11.81 -9.20
C GLY A 113 -25.73 -12.43 -10.28
N ILE A 114 -24.77 -13.28 -9.91
CA ILE A 114 -23.84 -13.93 -10.84
C ILE A 114 -24.30 -15.37 -11.12
N THR A 115 -24.40 -15.74 -12.40
CA THR A 115 -24.70 -17.11 -12.83
C THR A 115 -23.42 -17.92 -12.98
N PHE A 116 -23.37 -19.08 -12.35
CA PHE A 116 -22.27 -20.03 -12.39
C PHE A 116 -22.59 -21.21 -13.32
N PRO A 117 -21.59 -21.72 -14.06
CA PRO A 117 -21.77 -22.89 -14.93
C PRO A 117 -22.05 -24.18 -14.13
N GLU A 118 -22.57 -25.20 -14.83
CA GLU A 118 -22.77 -26.51 -14.25
C GLU A 118 -21.45 -27.26 -14.03
N ASN A 119 -21.47 -28.25 -13.13
CA ASN A 119 -20.38 -29.20 -12.88
C ASN A 119 -19.11 -28.60 -12.29
N LEU A 120 -19.20 -27.44 -11.61
CA LEU A 120 -18.07 -26.95 -10.80
C LEU A 120 -17.82 -27.87 -9.61
N LYS A 121 -16.55 -28.10 -9.31
CA LYS A 121 -16.11 -28.88 -8.15
C LYS A 121 -15.70 -27.96 -7.01
N LYS A 122 -15.81 -28.44 -5.77
CA LYS A 122 -15.30 -27.71 -4.61
C LYS A 122 -13.81 -27.37 -4.78
N ASN A 123 -13.41 -26.18 -4.41
CA ASN A 123 -12.04 -25.66 -4.51
C ASN A 123 -11.55 -25.48 -5.96
N GLN A 124 -12.43 -25.51 -6.97
CA GLN A 124 -12.07 -25.25 -8.36
C GLN A 124 -11.80 -23.77 -8.58
N LYS A 125 -10.77 -23.47 -9.39
CA LYS A 125 -10.51 -22.11 -9.87
C LYS A 125 -11.64 -21.67 -10.80
N LEU A 126 -12.15 -20.45 -10.58
CA LEU A 126 -13.12 -19.81 -11.48
C LEU A 126 -12.40 -19.29 -12.74
N GLU A 127 -13.12 -19.15 -13.83
CA GLU A 127 -12.59 -18.59 -15.09
C GLU A 127 -11.99 -17.19 -14.88
N LYS A 128 -12.66 -16.38 -14.07
CA LYS A 128 -12.21 -15.05 -13.62
C LYS A 128 -12.66 -14.81 -12.20
N PRO A 129 -11.93 -13.98 -11.44
CA PRO A 129 -12.39 -13.54 -10.12
C PRO A 129 -13.76 -12.89 -10.19
N VAL A 130 -14.62 -13.20 -9.22
CA VAL A 130 -15.97 -12.66 -9.11
C VAL A 130 -16.14 -11.89 -7.80
N ILE A 131 -17.02 -10.89 -7.80
CA ILE A 131 -17.37 -10.13 -6.60
C ILE A 131 -18.70 -10.64 -6.05
N THR A 132 -18.68 -11.10 -4.80
CA THR A 132 -19.85 -11.63 -4.09
C THR A 132 -20.04 -10.86 -2.79
N PRO A 133 -20.64 -9.67 -2.84
CA PRO A 133 -20.74 -8.81 -1.67
C PRO A 133 -21.72 -9.34 -0.64
N THR A 134 -21.52 -8.90 0.62
CA THR A 134 -22.47 -9.11 1.71
C THR A 134 -22.82 -7.79 2.39
N THR A 135 -23.99 -7.71 2.99
CA THR A 135 -24.31 -6.61 3.89
C THR A 135 -23.48 -6.74 5.17
N LYS A 136 -23.06 -5.60 5.73
CA LYS A 136 -22.36 -5.54 7.01
C LYS A 136 -23.39 -5.29 8.13
N GLY A 137 -23.76 -6.34 8.87
CA GLY A 137 -24.78 -6.27 9.91
C GLY A 137 -24.57 -7.31 11.01
N LYS A 138 -25.66 -7.74 11.64
CA LYS A 138 -25.62 -8.88 12.58
C LYS A 138 -25.32 -10.19 11.86
N GLU A 139 -25.80 -10.31 10.64
CA GLU A 139 -25.56 -11.43 9.72
C GLU A 139 -25.03 -10.87 8.41
N ASP A 140 -24.06 -11.55 7.83
CA ASP A 140 -23.46 -11.22 6.54
C ASP A 140 -24.34 -11.82 5.43
N ILE A 141 -25.33 -11.05 4.96
CA ILE A 141 -26.30 -11.51 3.95
C ILE A 141 -25.75 -11.26 2.56
N PRO A 142 -25.63 -12.29 1.70
CA PRO A 142 -25.26 -12.09 0.28
C PRO A 142 -26.22 -11.14 -0.44
N ILE A 143 -25.69 -10.20 -1.20
CA ILE A 143 -26.45 -9.18 -1.88
C ILE A 143 -25.95 -8.99 -3.32
N SER A 144 -26.86 -8.69 -4.27
CA SER A 144 -26.48 -8.38 -5.64
C SER A 144 -26.04 -6.91 -5.80
N LYS A 145 -25.35 -6.61 -6.89
CA LYS A 145 -24.98 -5.24 -7.23
C LYS A 145 -26.22 -4.34 -7.41
N GLU A 146 -27.25 -4.88 -8.02
CA GLU A 146 -28.53 -4.23 -8.27
C GLU A 146 -29.20 -3.87 -6.93
N ASP A 147 -29.20 -4.81 -5.98
CA ASP A 147 -29.79 -4.60 -4.66
C ASP A 147 -28.95 -3.63 -3.79
N ILE A 148 -27.63 -3.60 -3.93
CA ILE A 148 -26.79 -2.58 -3.30
C ILE A 148 -27.23 -1.17 -3.68
N VAL A 149 -27.47 -0.97 -4.96
CA VAL A 149 -27.88 0.34 -5.50
C VAL A 149 -29.35 0.64 -5.13
N SER A 150 -30.26 -0.29 -5.32
CA SER A 150 -31.70 -0.10 -5.05
C SER A 150 -32.00 0.13 -3.56
N ASN A 151 -31.24 -0.49 -2.67
CA ASN A 151 -31.34 -0.30 -1.22
C ASN A 151 -30.56 0.94 -0.71
N GLY A 152 -29.90 1.69 -1.60
CA GLY A 152 -29.23 2.95 -1.26
C GLY A 152 -27.93 2.81 -0.46
N TYR A 153 -27.27 1.65 -0.49
CA TYR A 153 -25.96 1.48 0.13
C TYR A 153 -24.86 2.26 -0.60
N MET A 154 -24.91 2.27 -1.93
CA MET A 154 -24.03 3.01 -2.83
C MET A 154 -24.82 3.50 -4.06
N THR A 155 -24.38 4.59 -4.66
CA THR A 155 -24.83 4.94 -6.01
C THR A 155 -24.24 3.96 -7.03
N ILE A 156 -24.77 3.94 -8.25
CA ILE A 156 -24.24 3.06 -9.32
C ILE A 156 -22.77 3.39 -9.64
N ASP A 157 -22.40 4.66 -9.63
CA ASP A 157 -21.04 5.10 -9.91
C ASP A 157 -20.07 4.71 -8.78
N GLU A 158 -20.49 4.86 -7.52
CA GLU A 158 -19.74 4.40 -6.37
C GLU A 158 -19.54 2.88 -6.39
N CYS A 159 -20.59 2.14 -6.70
CA CYS A 159 -20.52 0.68 -6.79
C CYS A 159 -19.57 0.24 -7.92
N ASN A 160 -19.64 0.87 -9.09
CA ASN A 160 -18.72 0.63 -10.20
C ASN A 160 -17.27 0.92 -9.80
N TYR A 161 -17.03 2.06 -9.14
CA TYR A 161 -15.70 2.45 -8.66
C TYR A 161 -15.13 1.45 -7.65
N VAL A 162 -15.91 1.14 -6.60
CA VAL A 162 -15.51 0.22 -5.54
C VAL A 162 -15.22 -1.18 -6.08
N PHE A 163 -16.09 -1.73 -6.96
CA PHE A 163 -15.90 -3.04 -7.55
C PHE A 163 -14.67 -3.09 -8.45
N LYS A 164 -14.45 -2.04 -9.26
CA LYS A 164 -13.23 -1.93 -10.08
C LYS A 164 -11.98 -1.94 -9.19
N LYS A 165 -11.98 -1.12 -8.12
CA LYS A 165 -10.83 -1.04 -7.19
C LYS A 165 -10.61 -2.34 -6.43
N ALA A 166 -11.66 -3.03 -6.02
CA ALA A 166 -11.55 -4.35 -5.38
C ALA A 166 -10.90 -5.39 -6.30
N LEU A 167 -11.23 -5.41 -7.60
CA LEU A 167 -10.60 -6.30 -8.57
C LEU A 167 -9.14 -5.92 -8.86
N GLU A 168 -8.81 -4.63 -8.92
CA GLU A 168 -7.42 -4.16 -9.06
C GLU A 168 -6.56 -4.57 -7.86
N LEU A 169 -7.06 -4.38 -6.63
CA LEU A 169 -6.42 -4.82 -5.40
C LEU A 169 -6.22 -6.34 -5.38
N PHE A 170 -7.26 -7.09 -5.73
CA PHE A 170 -7.22 -8.55 -5.75
C PHE A 170 -6.17 -9.07 -6.73
N LYS A 171 -6.13 -8.51 -7.95
CA LYS A 171 -5.14 -8.86 -8.97
C LYS A 171 -3.71 -8.61 -8.49
N TYR A 172 -3.48 -7.50 -7.79
CA TYR A 172 -2.17 -7.22 -7.20
C TYR A 172 -1.83 -8.21 -6.08
N GLY A 173 -2.80 -8.51 -5.20
CA GLY A 173 -2.65 -9.53 -4.16
C GLY A 173 -2.37 -10.93 -4.72
N GLU A 174 -3.05 -11.34 -5.82
CA GLU A 174 -2.78 -12.59 -6.53
C GLU A 174 -1.34 -12.63 -7.05
N TYR A 175 -0.87 -11.53 -7.64
CA TYR A 175 0.48 -11.44 -8.18
C TYR A 175 1.56 -11.66 -7.10
N ILE A 176 1.46 -10.97 -5.97
CA ILE A 176 2.41 -11.12 -4.85
C ILE A 176 2.30 -12.52 -4.22
N ALA A 177 1.08 -13.02 -4.00
CA ALA A 177 0.87 -14.36 -3.46
C ALA A 177 1.44 -15.46 -4.38
N ASP A 178 1.25 -15.34 -5.69
CA ASP A 178 1.76 -16.30 -6.68
C ASP A 178 3.28 -16.41 -6.64
N LYS A 179 3.98 -15.30 -6.54
CA LYS A 179 5.43 -15.24 -6.38
C LYS A 179 5.89 -15.83 -5.05
N ALA A 180 5.13 -15.64 -3.99
CA ALA A 180 5.37 -16.23 -2.68
C ALA A 180 5.04 -17.74 -2.60
N GLY A 181 4.71 -18.39 -3.72
CA GLY A 181 4.31 -19.79 -3.73
C GLY A 181 2.94 -20.05 -3.10
N LEU A 182 2.09 -19.01 -3.03
CA LEU A 182 0.77 -19.03 -2.45
C LEU A 182 -0.31 -18.80 -3.51
N ILE A 183 -1.53 -19.18 -3.18
CA ILE A 183 -2.75 -18.89 -3.94
C ILE A 183 -3.62 -17.99 -3.08
N LEU A 184 -3.89 -16.76 -3.51
CA LEU A 184 -4.94 -15.94 -2.93
C LEU A 184 -6.29 -16.43 -3.45
N VAL A 185 -7.06 -17.03 -2.58
CA VAL A 185 -8.32 -17.71 -2.90
C VAL A 185 -9.48 -16.75 -2.96
N ASP A 186 -9.64 -16.00 -1.89
CA ASP A 186 -10.59 -14.92 -1.75
C ASP A 186 -10.15 -13.94 -0.66
N THR A 187 -10.72 -12.74 -0.69
CA THR A 187 -10.48 -11.71 0.30
C THR A 187 -11.69 -10.81 0.44
N LYS A 188 -11.81 -10.20 1.62
CA LYS A 188 -12.83 -9.24 1.97
C LYS A 188 -12.23 -7.84 2.04
N TYR A 189 -12.85 -6.89 1.37
CA TYR A 189 -12.50 -5.47 1.44
C TYR A 189 -13.62 -4.66 2.07
N GLU A 190 -13.24 -3.67 2.84
CA GLU A 190 -14.14 -2.69 3.43
C GLU A 190 -13.78 -1.29 2.94
N PHE A 191 -14.81 -0.49 2.66
CA PHE A 191 -14.65 0.87 2.17
C PHE A 191 -15.45 1.83 3.04
N GLY A 192 -15.01 3.07 3.08
CA GLY A 192 -15.72 4.13 3.80
C GLY A 192 -15.50 5.48 3.14
N LYS A 193 -16.35 6.45 3.46
CA LYS A 193 -16.24 7.83 2.98
C LYS A 193 -15.62 8.71 4.06
N ASN A 194 -14.55 9.44 3.72
CA ASN A 194 -14.00 10.45 4.59
C ASN A 194 -14.92 11.69 4.66
N LYS A 195 -14.56 12.70 5.45
CA LYS A 195 -15.33 13.93 5.60
C LYS A 195 -15.57 14.71 4.30
N ASN A 196 -14.72 14.49 3.29
CA ASN A 196 -14.83 15.13 1.98
C ASN A 196 -15.68 14.29 0.98
N GLY A 197 -16.24 13.16 1.42
CA GLY A 197 -17.00 12.24 0.57
C GLY A 197 -16.12 11.33 -0.30
N GLU A 198 -14.80 11.36 -0.14
CA GLU A 198 -13.88 10.51 -0.88
C GLU A 198 -13.94 9.07 -0.33
N ILE A 199 -14.02 8.09 -1.22
CA ILE A 199 -14.03 6.67 -0.85
C ILE A 199 -12.59 6.21 -0.59
N LEU A 200 -12.35 5.69 0.61
CA LEU A 200 -11.10 5.13 1.05
C LEU A 200 -11.26 3.63 1.34
N LEU A 201 -10.19 2.87 1.08
CA LEU A 201 -10.05 1.52 1.60
C LEU A 201 -9.79 1.58 3.11
N MET A 202 -10.46 0.73 3.89
CA MET A 202 -10.36 0.75 5.34
C MET A 202 -10.28 -0.66 5.93
N ASP A 203 -10.15 -0.72 7.27
CA ASP A 203 -10.05 -1.90 8.12
C ASP A 203 -8.72 -2.65 7.92
N GLU A 204 -8.68 -3.69 7.11
CA GLU A 204 -7.49 -4.48 6.84
C GLU A 204 -7.43 -4.92 5.38
N LEU A 205 -6.23 -5.30 4.92
CA LEU A 205 -6.01 -5.69 3.54
C LEU A 205 -5.14 -6.93 3.46
N HIS A 206 -5.62 -7.98 2.78
CA HIS A 206 -4.89 -9.20 2.44
C HIS A 206 -4.22 -9.92 3.62
N THR A 207 -4.72 -9.71 4.85
CA THR A 207 -4.24 -10.44 6.03
C THR A 207 -4.79 -11.86 6.05
N CYS A 208 -4.21 -12.74 6.84
CA CYS A 208 -4.73 -14.10 7.05
C CYS A 208 -6.13 -14.13 7.69
N ASP A 209 -6.58 -13.04 8.33
CA ASP A 209 -7.91 -12.95 8.92
C ASP A 209 -8.97 -12.49 7.90
N SER A 210 -8.61 -11.60 6.96
CA SER A 210 -9.51 -11.11 5.91
C SER A 210 -9.48 -11.91 4.62
N SER A 211 -8.49 -12.79 4.44
CA SER A 211 -8.23 -13.52 3.19
C SER A 211 -7.97 -15.00 3.43
N ARG A 212 -8.23 -15.82 2.42
CA ARG A 212 -7.82 -17.21 2.39
C ARG A 212 -6.63 -17.40 1.46
N TYR A 213 -5.62 -18.12 1.96
CA TYR A 213 -4.45 -18.51 1.19
C TYR A 213 -4.26 -20.00 1.21
N TRP A 214 -3.90 -20.58 0.05
CA TRP A 214 -3.51 -21.97 -0.09
C TRP A 214 -2.06 -22.08 -0.52
N LYS A 215 -1.39 -23.19 -0.16
CA LYS A 215 -0.07 -23.54 -0.70
C LYS A 215 -0.20 -23.92 -2.17
N LYS A 216 0.54 -23.22 -3.04
CA LYS A 216 0.50 -23.45 -4.49
C LYS A 216 1.10 -24.80 -4.87
N SER A 217 2.14 -25.24 -4.15
CA SER A 217 2.97 -26.41 -4.48
C SER A 217 2.20 -27.74 -4.60
N ASN A 218 1.13 -27.91 -3.82
CA ASN A 218 0.37 -29.18 -3.79
C ASN A 218 -1.11 -29.00 -4.14
N TYR A 219 -1.55 -27.81 -4.50
CA TYR A 219 -2.96 -27.53 -4.78
C TYR A 219 -3.53 -28.42 -5.89
N ILE A 220 -2.84 -28.55 -7.04
CA ILE A 220 -3.35 -29.31 -8.20
C ILE A 220 -3.49 -30.81 -7.88
N GLU A 221 -2.48 -31.38 -7.20
CA GLU A 221 -2.51 -32.78 -6.79
C GLU A 221 -3.70 -33.04 -5.85
N ARG A 222 -3.82 -32.25 -4.78
CA ARG A 222 -4.89 -32.37 -3.79
C ARG A 222 -6.28 -32.14 -4.40
N PHE A 223 -6.39 -31.15 -5.31
CA PHE A 223 -7.64 -30.90 -6.01
C PHE A 223 -8.08 -32.10 -6.88
N ASN A 224 -7.15 -32.72 -7.62
CA ASN A 224 -7.45 -33.89 -8.45
C ASN A 224 -7.82 -35.12 -7.61
N GLU A 225 -7.27 -35.25 -6.42
CA GLU A 225 -7.60 -36.31 -5.46
C GLU A 225 -8.87 -35.99 -4.63
N GLY A 226 -9.50 -34.84 -4.82
CA GLY A 226 -10.67 -34.41 -4.05
C GLY A 226 -10.38 -34.09 -2.59
N LYS A 227 -9.10 -33.80 -2.24
CA LYS A 227 -8.65 -33.40 -0.91
C LYS A 227 -8.75 -31.91 -0.74
N GLU A 228 -8.90 -31.44 0.53
CA GLU A 228 -8.86 -30.01 0.85
C GLU A 228 -7.45 -29.46 0.63
N PRO A 229 -7.31 -28.26 0.03
CA PRO A 229 -6.02 -27.58 -0.11
C PRO A 229 -5.37 -27.27 1.24
N GLU A 230 -4.04 -27.25 1.29
CA GLU A 230 -3.32 -26.78 2.48
C GLU A 230 -3.42 -25.27 2.59
N LYS A 231 -3.71 -24.78 3.80
CA LYS A 231 -4.06 -23.38 4.08
C LYS A 231 -3.04 -22.72 4.99
N TYR A 232 -2.94 -21.40 4.83
CA TYR A 232 -2.33 -20.52 5.82
C TYR A 232 -3.45 -19.78 6.57
N ASP A 233 -3.95 -20.40 7.63
CA ASP A 233 -4.97 -19.79 8.48
C ASP A 233 -4.99 -20.41 9.89
N LYS A 234 -5.98 -19.98 10.69
CA LYS A 234 -6.23 -20.48 12.05
C LYS A 234 -6.96 -21.83 12.11
N ASP A 235 -6.95 -22.62 11.04
CA ASP A 235 -7.68 -23.90 11.00
C ASP A 235 -7.16 -24.88 12.07
N CYS A 236 -5.89 -24.83 12.46
CA CYS A 236 -5.38 -25.66 13.54
C CYS A 236 -6.12 -25.45 14.87
N ILE A 237 -6.50 -24.21 15.19
CA ILE A 237 -7.34 -23.90 16.38
C ILE A 237 -8.78 -24.36 16.14
N ARG A 238 -9.31 -24.12 14.94
CA ARG A 238 -10.68 -24.54 14.59
C ARG A 238 -10.85 -26.06 14.68
N ASP A 239 -9.88 -26.78 14.15
CA ASP A 239 -9.90 -28.25 14.14
C ASP A 239 -9.76 -28.81 15.55
N TRP A 240 -8.88 -28.18 16.35
CA TRP A 240 -8.75 -28.56 17.75
C TRP A 240 -10.07 -28.32 18.52
N VAL A 241 -10.69 -27.15 18.38
CA VAL A 241 -11.98 -26.84 19.04
C VAL A 241 -13.05 -27.86 18.63
N LYS A 242 -13.22 -28.12 17.33
CA LYS A 242 -14.20 -29.12 16.83
C LYS A 242 -13.96 -30.53 17.34
N SER A 243 -12.70 -30.89 17.59
CA SER A 243 -12.34 -32.22 18.09
C SER A 243 -12.57 -32.37 19.60
N ASN A 244 -12.75 -31.26 20.34
CA ASN A 244 -12.86 -31.27 21.79
C ASN A 244 -14.24 -30.83 22.33
N CYS A 245 -15.04 -30.10 21.51
CA CYS A 245 -16.39 -29.66 21.90
C CYS A 245 -17.26 -29.34 20.67
N ASP A 246 -18.57 -29.21 20.89
CA ASP A 246 -19.46 -28.57 19.91
C ASP A 246 -19.29 -27.04 20.00
N PRO A 247 -18.63 -26.39 19.01
CA PRO A 247 -18.27 -24.96 19.12
C PRO A 247 -19.49 -24.03 19.16
N TYR A 248 -20.69 -24.52 18.88
CA TYR A 248 -21.92 -23.73 18.88
C TYR A 248 -22.74 -23.89 20.14
N LYS A 249 -22.51 -24.95 20.94
CA LYS A 249 -23.33 -25.28 22.12
C LYS A 249 -22.53 -25.30 23.41
N ASP A 250 -21.29 -25.81 23.36
CA ASP A 250 -20.49 -26.06 24.53
C ASP A 250 -19.63 -24.84 24.91
N ASP A 251 -19.14 -24.78 26.11
CA ASP A 251 -18.05 -23.88 26.49
C ASP A 251 -16.76 -24.37 25.84
N ILE A 252 -16.02 -23.43 25.26
CA ILE A 252 -14.77 -23.76 24.59
C ILE A 252 -13.69 -24.00 25.64
N PRO A 253 -13.07 -25.20 25.67
CA PRO A 253 -12.00 -25.49 26.63
C PRO A 253 -10.78 -24.59 26.38
N GLU A 254 -9.93 -24.45 27.40
CA GLU A 254 -8.65 -23.75 27.26
C GLU A 254 -7.80 -24.42 26.19
N ILE A 255 -7.36 -23.60 25.21
CA ILE A 255 -6.58 -24.09 24.07
C ILE A 255 -5.14 -24.36 24.53
N PRO A 256 -4.58 -25.55 24.30
CA PRO A 256 -3.22 -25.87 24.68
C PRO A 256 -2.19 -24.94 24.04
N GLU A 257 -1.14 -24.60 24.79
CA GLU A 257 -0.06 -23.69 24.37
C GLU A 257 0.58 -24.13 23.04
N ASN A 258 0.82 -25.41 22.84
CA ASN A 258 1.36 -25.95 21.57
C ASN A 258 0.46 -25.71 20.35
N ILE A 259 -0.84 -25.58 20.53
CA ILE A 259 -1.81 -25.24 19.46
C ILE A 259 -1.78 -23.74 19.20
N ILE A 260 -1.65 -22.93 20.25
CA ILE A 260 -1.49 -21.47 20.17
C ILE A 260 -0.19 -21.14 19.45
N ASP A 261 0.93 -21.76 19.84
CA ASP A 261 2.24 -21.60 19.19
C ASP A 261 2.19 -21.98 17.71
N LYS A 262 1.56 -23.10 17.38
CA LYS A 262 1.39 -23.53 15.99
C LYS A 262 0.62 -22.50 15.17
N ALA A 263 -0.43 -21.92 15.76
CA ALA A 263 -1.19 -20.87 15.10
C ALA A 263 -0.37 -19.60 14.91
N TYR A 264 0.37 -19.15 15.94
CA TYR A 264 1.26 -18.01 15.85
C TYR A 264 2.31 -18.18 14.75
N ASN A 265 2.99 -19.34 14.74
CA ASN A 265 4.01 -19.67 13.73
C ASN A 265 3.41 -19.62 12.31
N CYS A 266 2.15 -20.04 12.12
CA CYS A 266 1.48 -19.95 10.84
C CYS A 266 1.28 -18.49 10.37
N TYR A 267 0.89 -17.58 11.27
CA TYR A 267 0.78 -16.13 10.96
C TYR A 267 2.16 -15.53 10.67
N GLU A 268 3.18 -15.88 11.45
CA GLU A 268 4.54 -15.37 11.28
C GLU A 268 5.18 -15.88 9.99
N GLU A 269 5.05 -17.17 9.70
CA GLU A 269 5.54 -17.78 8.43
C GLU A 269 4.90 -17.09 7.22
N PHE A 270 3.56 -16.89 7.26
CA PHE A 270 2.86 -16.18 6.20
C PHE A 270 3.39 -14.76 6.01
N TYR A 271 3.50 -13.98 7.11
CA TYR A 271 4.03 -12.62 7.06
C TYR A 271 5.43 -12.59 6.45
N ASN A 272 6.34 -13.43 6.95
CA ASN A 272 7.71 -13.48 6.47
C ASN A 272 7.79 -13.90 5.00
N THR A 273 6.96 -14.85 4.57
CA THR A 273 6.91 -15.31 3.18
C THR A 273 6.49 -14.18 2.22
N ILE A 274 5.45 -13.43 2.57
CA ILE A 274 4.99 -12.29 1.74
C ILE A 274 6.05 -11.18 1.69
N ILE A 275 6.61 -10.79 2.84
CA ILE A 275 7.58 -9.68 2.92
C ILE A 275 8.90 -10.02 2.23
N SER A 276 9.45 -11.24 2.44
CA SER A 276 10.71 -11.64 1.80
C SER A 276 10.58 -11.69 0.28
N THR A 277 9.49 -12.26 -0.23
CA THR A 277 9.21 -12.32 -1.67
C THR A 277 9.12 -10.94 -2.29
N HIS A 278 8.40 -10.02 -1.62
CA HIS A 278 8.28 -8.65 -2.10
C HIS A 278 9.64 -7.92 -2.07
N SER A 279 10.44 -8.11 -1.02
CA SER A 279 11.78 -7.52 -0.91
C SER A 279 12.72 -8.03 -1.99
N GLU A 280 12.64 -9.31 -2.36
CA GLU A 280 13.41 -9.88 -3.48
C GLU A 280 12.97 -9.28 -4.81
N ASP A 281 11.67 -9.09 -5.04
CA ASP A 281 11.15 -8.45 -6.24
C ASP A 281 11.58 -7.00 -6.36
N VAL A 282 11.48 -6.22 -5.29
CA VAL A 282 11.96 -4.84 -5.25
C VAL A 282 13.45 -4.79 -5.55
N ASN A 283 14.25 -5.71 -4.99
CA ASN A 283 15.68 -5.80 -5.27
C ASN A 283 15.98 -6.24 -6.71
N ILE A 284 15.18 -7.17 -7.30
CA ILE A 284 15.32 -7.60 -8.69
C ILE A 284 14.87 -6.49 -9.64
N LEU A 285 13.74 -5.85 -9.34
CA LEU A 285 13.24 -4.71 -10.14
C LEU A 285 14.20 -3.52 -10.04
N GLN A 286 14.73 -3.22 -8.84
CA GLN A 286 15.77 -2.18 -8.70
C GLN A 286 17.03 -2.53 -9.49
N LYS A 287 17.49 -3.78 -9.49
CA LYS A 287 18.63 -4.22 -10.31
C LYS A 287 18.32 -4.25 -11.80
N GLN A 288 17.10 -4.52 -12.22
CA GLN A 288 16.66 -4.48 -13.62
C GLN A 288 16.40 -3.04 -14.09
N ASP A 289 15.84 -2.19 -13.21
CA ASP A 289 15.64 -0.77 -13.48
C ASP A 289 16.96 0.01 -13.44
N GLU A 290 17.93 -0.37 -12.59
CA GLU A 290 19.28 0.19 -12.62
C GLU A 290 20.00 -0.07 -13.97
N SER A 291 19.63 -1.10 -14.69
CA SER A 291 20.17 -1.37 -16.05
C SER A 291 19.46 -0.61 -17.19
N ASN A 292 18.25 -0.07 -16.96
CA ASN A 292 17.41 0.61 -17.94
C ASN A 292 16.87 1.97 -17.50
N ALA A 293 16.96 2.33 -16.22
CA ALA A 293 16.51 3.63 -15.72
C ALA A 293 17.55 4.70 -16.07
N GLY A 294 17.12 5.73 -16.77
CA GLY A 294 17.96 6.87 -17.16
C GLY A 294 18.48 7.67 -15.96
N TYR A 295 19.41 8.53 -16.23
CA TYR A 295 19.88 9.56 -15.29
C TYR A 295 19.10 10.85 -15.52
N CYS A 296 18.70 11.55 -14.46
CA CYS A 296 17.96 12.79 -14.56
C CYS A 296 18.65 13.93 -13.80
N VAL A 297 18.74 15.07 -14.45
CA VAL A 297 19.13 16.33 -13.82
C VAL A 297 17.94 17.29 -13.84
N VAL A 298 17.50 17.71 -12.66
CA VAL A 298 16.43 18.69 -12.52
C VAL A 298 17.03 20.04 -12.24
N ILE A 299 16.93 20.98 -13.17
CA ILE A 299 17.39 22.34 -12.98
C ILE A 299 16.23 23.22 -12.52
N LEU A 300 16.36 23.84 -11.36
CA LEU A 300 15.38 24.76 -10.82
C LEU A 300 15.96 26.15 -10.71
N SER A 301 15.43 27.11 -11.48
CA SER A 301 15.82 28.51 -11.43
C SER A 301 14.85 29.37 -10.63
N GLY A 302 15.37 30.37 -9.92
CA GLY A 302 14.58 31.31 -9.10
C GLY A 302 13.85 32.39 -9.92
N SER A 303 14.20 32.54 -11.19
CA SER A 303 13.70 33.62 -12.06
C SER A 303 13.87 33.27 -13.53
N ASP A 304 12.97 33.75 -14.39
CA ASP A 304 13.10 33.67 -15.85
C ASP A 304 14.37 34.40 -16.36
N LYS A 305 14.89 35.38 -15.60
CA LYS A 305 16.13 36.08 -15.95
C LYS A 305 17.37 35.20 -15.93
N ASP A 306 17.29 34.04 -15.27
CA ASP A 306 18.36 33.06 -15.15
C ASP A 306 18.41 32.09 -16.33
N GLU A 307 17.45 32.16 -17.28
CA GLU A 307 17.30 31.25 -18.43
C GLU A 307 18.59 31.06 -19.23
N SER A 308 19.32 32.18 -19.51
CA SER A 308 20.58 32.08 -20.24
C SER A 308 21.65 31.24 -19.52
N HIS A 309 21.65 31.27 -18.18
CA HIS A 309 22.57 30.49 -17.37
C HIS A 309 22.12 29.01 -17.30
N VAL A 310 20.80 28.77 -17.16
CA VAL A 310 20.21 27.43 -17.24
C VAL A 310 20.54 26.76 -18.57
N ASN A 311 20.40 27.50 -19.70
CA ASN A 311 20.70 26.98 -21.02
C ASN A 311 22.18 26.61 -21.18
N LYS A 312 23.12 27.34 -20.57
CA LYS A 312 24.55 26.98 -20.57
C LYS A 312 24.78 25.68 -19.78
N ILE A 313 24.19 25.54 -18.61
CA ILE A 313 24.31 24.31 -17.81
C ILE A 313 23.76 23.11 -18.59
N THR A 314 22.56 23.24 -19.17
CA THR A 314 21.93 22.21 -19.98
C THR A 314 22.81 21.81 -21.19
N TYR A 315 23.36 22.79 -21.89
CA TYR A 315 24.27 22.55 -23.01
C TYR A 315 25.50 21.73 -22.59
N GLU A 316 26.15 22.13 -21.47
CA GLU A 316 27.33 21.44 -20.96
C GLU A 316 27.04 20.02 -20.49
N ILE A 317 25.88 19.78 -19.84
CA ILE A 317 25.47 18.43 -19.46
C ILE A 317 25.28 17.54 -20.70
N ASN A 318 24.53 18.01 -21.68
CA ASN A 318 24.26 17.26 -22.93
C ASN A 318 25.53 16.98 -23.72
N ASN A 319 26.56 17.83 -23.63
CA ASN A 319 27.88 17.59 -24.25
C ASN A 319 28.69 16.53 -23.50
N GLN A 320 28.51 16.36 -22.20
CA GLN A 320 29.22 15.36 -21.40
C GLN A 320 28.58 13.98 -21.54
N ASP A 321 27.25 13.92 -21.58
CA ASP A 321 26.50 12.67 -21.70
C ASP A 321 25.09 12.94 -22.25
N LYS A 322 24.78 12.33 -23.40
CA LYS A 322 23.48 12.51 -24.08
C LYS A 322 22.37 11.65 -23.49
N ASP A 323 22.71 10.68 -22.66
CA ASP A 323 21.75 9.77 -22.03
C ASP A 323 21.19 10.33 -20.71
N ILE A 324 21.69 11.52 -20.28
CA ILE A 324 21.16 12.23 -19.12
C ILE A 324 19.95 13.08 -19.56
N GLU A 325 18.78 12.81 -18.99
CA GLU A 325 17.62 13.65 -19.19
C GLU A 325 17.75 14.94 -18.36
N VAL A 326 17.64 16.11 -18.98
CA VAL A 326 17.69 17.40 -18.31
C VAL A 326 16.32 18.06 -18.37
N ILE A 327 15.72 18.29 -17.20
CA ILE A 327 14.40 18.92 -17.06
C ILE A 327 14.57 20.23 -16.29
N SER A 328 14.02 21.33 -16.80
CA SER A 328 14.14 22.64 -16.17
C SER A 328 12.80 23.24 -15.76
N PHE A 329 12.79 23.92 -14.60
CA PHE A 329 11.64 24.64 -14.07
C PHE A 329 12.06 26.03 -13.60
N VAL A 330 11.09 26.95 -13.54
CA VAL A 330 11.25 28.26 -12.95
C VAL A 330 10.28 28.40 -11.77
N ALA A 331 10.81 28.49 -10.56
CA ALA A 331 10.01 28.74 -9.36
C ALA A 331 10.84 29.45 -8.26
N SER A 332 10.31 30.51 -7.71
CA SER A 332 11.00 31.31 -6.70
C SER A 332 10.69 30.82 -5.29
N ALA A 333 11.73 30.49 -4.51
CA ALA A 333 11.56 30.11 -3.11
C ALA A 333 10.96 31.23 -2.24
N HIS A 334 11.14 32.50 -2.61
CA HIS A 334 10.58 33.67 -1.88
C HIS A 334 9.15 34.03 -2.30
N LYS A 335 8.83 33.86 -3.59
CA LYS A 335 7.55 34.34 -4.14
C LYS A 335 6.51 33.23 -4.24
N ASN A 336 6.95 31.99 -4.48
CA ASN A 336 6.08 30.85 -4.69
C ASN A 336 6.68 29.55 -4.14
N THR A 337 6.94 29.53 -2.82
CA THR A 337 7.55 28.37 -2.13
C THR A 337 6.73 27.09 -2.33
N LEU A 338 5.39 27.16 -2.35
CA LEU A 338 4.53 26.01 -2.55
C LEU A 338 4.74 25.34 -3.90
N GLU A 339 5.05 26.11 -4.94
CA GLU A 339 5.36 25.56 -6.27
C GLU A 339 6.69 24.81 -6.27
N VAL A 340 7.71 25.40 -5.60
CA VAL A 340 9.00 24.72 -5.39
C VAL A 340 8.80 23.37 -4.72
N LEU A 341 8.01 23.29 -3.64
CA LEU A 341 7.74 22.06 -2.91
C LEU A 341 6.97 21.02 -3.76
N LYS A 342 6.01 21.45 -4.58
CA LYS A 342 5.30 20.55 -5.51
C LYS A 342 6.23 19.97 -6.57
N ILE A 343 7.14 20.78 -7.11
CA ILE A 343 8.13 20.32 -8.08
C ILE A 343 9.03 19.26 -7.43
N ILE A 344 9.52 19.52 -6.21
CA ILE A 344 10.33 18.56 -5.45
C ILE A 344 9.57 17.25 -5.24
N ASP A 345 8.35 17.30 -4.72
CA ASP A 345 7.51 16.13 -4.45
C ASP A 345 7.28 15.28 -5.73
N THR A 346 7.15 15.93 -6.89
CA THR A 346 7.03 15.25 -8.17
C THR A 346 8.21 14.32 -8.46
N PHE A 347 9.44 14.69 -8.07
CA PHE A 347 10.65 13.90 -8.34
C PHE A 347 11.01 12.95 -7.21
N GLU A 348 10.62 13.23 -5.95
CA GLU A 348 10.84 12.32 -4.82
C GLU A 348 10.22 10.93 -5.05
N ASN A 349 9.15 10.85 -5.83
CA ASN A 349 8.41 9.64 -6.15
C ASN A 349 8.77 9.04 -7.54
N LYS A 350 9.76 9.59 -8.27
CA LYS A 350 10.16 9.10 -9.61
C LYS A 350 11.37 8.16 -9.62
N THR A 351 11.70 7.56 -8.49
CA THR A 351 12.81 6.58 -8.39
C THR A 351 12.60 5.30 -9.21
N ASN A 352 11.39 5.06 -9.67
CA ASN A 352 11.03 3.98 -10.60
C ASN A 352 11.28 4.34 -12.09
N ILE A 353 11.60 5.59 -12.41
CA ILE A 353 11.86 6.07 -13.77
C ILE A 353 13.35 6.38 -13.95
N TYR A 354 13.99 6.95 -12.91
CA TYR A 354 15.38 7.34 -12.92
C TYR A 354 16.15 6.61 -11.83
N SER A 355 17.29 6.00 -12.19
CA SER A 355 18.18 5.34 -11.24
C SER A 355 18.87 6.35 -10.31
N LYS A 356 19.20 7.52 -10.83
CA LYS A 356 19.79 8.63 -10.07
C LYS A 356 19.22 9.97 -10.53
N ILE A 357 18.94 10.85 -9.56
CA ILE A 357 18.46 12.21 -9.77
C ILE A 357 19.45 13.17 -9.10
N ILE A 358 19.77 14.29 -9.76
CA ILE A 358 20.53 15.40 -9.18
C ILE A 358 19.77 16.69 -9.41
N TRP A 359 19.66 17.49 -8.37
CA TRP A 359 19.13 18.83 -8.48
C TRP A 359 20.23 19.84 -8.77
N VAL A 360 19.98 20.74 -9.71
CA VAL A 360 20.80 21.92 -9.93
C VAL A 360 19.94 23.16 -9.67
N THR A 361 20.34 23.99 -8.73
CA THR A 361 19.62 25.21 -8.41
C THR A 361 20.37 26.43 -8.97
N VAL A 362 19.62 27.30 -9.63
CA VAL A 362 20.13 28.53 -10.25
C VAL A 362 19.41 29.72 -9.64
N ALA A 363 20.09 30.41 -8.75
CA ALA A 363 19.56 31.64 -8.11
C ALA A 363 20.72 32.59 -7.78
N GLY A 364 20.52 33.85 -8.06
CA GLY A 364 21.48 34.92 -7.74
C GLY A 364 21.40 35.41 -6.28
N ARG A 365 21.28 36.68 -6.09
CA ARG A 365 21.23 37.36 -4.76
C ARG A 365 20.11 36.78 -3.91
N SER A 366 20.38 36.59 -2.61
CA SER A 366 19.40 36.04 -1.66
C SER A 366 18.93 34.63 -2.02
N ASN A 367 19.87 33.69 -2.23
CA ASN A 367 19.63 32.33 -2.67
C ASN A 367 19.05 31.45 -1.55
N ALA A 368 17.75 31.61 -1.26
CA ALA A 368 17.02 30.67 -0.42
C ALA A 368 16.68 29.36 -1.17
N LEU A 369 16.69 29.36 -2.50
CA LEU A 369 16.24 28.25 -3.34
C LEU A 369 17.03 26.97 -3.07
N SER A 370 18.36 27.08 -3.04
CA SER A 370 19.24 25.92 -2.82
C SER A 370 19.00 25.26 -1.46
N GLY A 371 18.80 26.05 -0.40
CA GLY A 371 18.49 25.57 0.93
C GLY A 371 17.11 24.90 1.01
N VAL A 372 16.10 25.50 0.37
CA VAL A 372 14.74 24.92 0.32
C VAL A 372 14.75 23.58 -0.43
N VAL A 373 15.43 23.49 -1.56
CA VAL A 373 15.54 22.21 -2.29
C VAL A 373 16.28 21.19 -1.44
N ALA A 374 17.45 21.53 -0.90
CA ALA A 374 18.28 20.56 -0.15
C ALA A 374 17.65 20.08 1.16
N SER A 375 16.76 20.86 1.78
CA SER A 375 16.05 20.44 2.99
C SER A 375 14.79 19.61 2.72
N ASN A 376 14.33 19.52 1.47
CA ASN A 376 13.10 18.82 1.10
C ASN A 376 13.30 17.70 0.05
N THR A 377 14.55 17.38 -0.29
CA THR A 377 14.89 16.26 -1.19
C THR A 377 15.89 15.32 -0.56
N LYS A 378 15.82 14.04 -0.92
CA LYS A 378 16.84 13.01 -0.59
C LYS A 378 17.98 12.96 -1.60
N PHE A 379 17.86 13.67 -2.72
CA PHE A 379 18.84 13.65 -3.80
C PHE A 379 19.92 14.74 -3.63
N PRO A 380 21.13 14.55 -4.22
CA PRO A 380 22.16 15.56 -4.20
C PRO A 380 21.73 16.90 -4.81
N VAL A 381 22.16 18.01 -4.21
CA VAL A 381 21.85 19.37 -4.68
C VAL A 381 23.13 20.12 -4.99
N ILE A 382 23.22 20.65 -6.23
CA ILE A 382 24.30 21.52 -6.69
C ILE A 382 23.72 22.89 -6.92
N ALA A 383 24.25 23.91 -6.25
CA ALA A 383 23.96 25.30 -6.54
C ALA A 383 24.95 25.84 -7.57
N CYS A 384 24.42 26.41 -8.64
CA CYS A 384 25.22 27.11 -9.67
C CYS A 384 24.68 28.53 -9.86
N PRO A 385 25.03 29.47 -8.96
CA PRO A 385 24.54 30.85 -9.05
C PRO A 385 25.08 31.57 -10.29
N PRO A 386 24.23 32.31 -11.03
CA PRO A 386 24.67 33.13 -12.13
C PRO A 386 25.43 34.35 -11.62
N PHE A 387 26.37 34.90 -12.37
CA PHE A 387 27.06 36.16 -12.06
C PHE A 387 27.47 36.89 -13.34
N SER A 388 27.50 38.21 -13.27
CA SER A 388 27.89 39.11 -14.36
C SER A 388 29.35 39.54 -14.28
N ASP A 389 29.89 39.69 -13.06
CA ASP A 389 31.26 40.12 -12.78
C ASP A 389 31.76 39.54 -11.45
N LYS A 390 33.01 39.82 -11.09
CA LYS A 390 33.63 39.29 -9.86
C LYS A 390 32.95 39.75 -8.56
N LEU A 391 32.41 40.93 -8.54
CA LEU A 391 31.73 41.44 -7.34
C LEU A 391 30.38 40.78 -7.16
N ASP A 392 29.62 40.68 -8.22
CA ASP A 392 28.35 39.93 -8.27
C ASP A 392 28.53 38.45 -7.91
N MET A 393 29.61 37.83 -8.39
CA MET A 393 30.00 36.49 -8.02
C MET A 393 30.20 36.34 -6.51
N ILE A 394 30.91 37.21 -5.86
CA ILE A 394 31.17 37.16 -4.39
C ILE A 394 29.85 37.26 -3.62
N VAL A 395 28.97 38.17 -3.99
CA VAL A 395 27.66 38.36 -3.36
C VAL A 395 26.79 37.11 -3.49
N ASN A 396 26.76 36.53 -4.67
CA ASN A 396 25.93 35.35 -4.97
C ASN A 396 26.46 34.09 -4.29
N ILE A 397 27.79 33.90 -4.21
CA ILE A 397 28.43 32.83 -3.44
C ILE A 397 28.10 32.96 -1.94
N GLN A 398 28.27 34.12 -1.35
CA GLN A 398 27.97 34.29 0.07
C GLN A 398 26.53 33.93 0.42
N SER A 399 25.58 34.31 -0.42
CA SER A 399 24.18 33.93 -0.24
C SER A 399 23.94 32.41 -0.32
N THR A 400 24.67 31.75 -1.20
CA THR A 400 24.56 30.29 -1.40
C THR A 400 25.21 29.50 -0.26
N LEU A 401 26.31 29.98 0.32
CA LEU A 401 27.04 29.32 1.41
C LEU A 401 26.35 29.43 2.78
N GLN A 402 25.32 30.27 2.92
CA GLN A 402 24.60 30.48 4.17
C GLN A 402 23.47 29.44 4.39
N CYS A 403 23.73 28.18 4.10
CA CYS A 403 22.80 27.11 4.43
C CYS A 403 22.93 26.68 5.90
N PRO A 404 21.82 26.37 6.57
CA PRO A 404 21.84 25.88 7.95
C PRO A 404 22.56 24.51 8.08
N SER A 405 22.96 24.16 9.32
CA SER A 405 23.45 22.78 9.60
C SER A 405 22.45 21.74 9.15
N TYR A 406 22.96 20.60 8.68
CA TYR A 406 22.18 19.49 8.13
C TYR A 406 21.46 19.74 6.79
N VAL A 407 21.79 20.83 6.10
CA VAL A 407 21.30 21.16 4.75
C VAL A 407 22.49 21.17 3.78
N PRO A 408 22.91 20.02 3.22
CA PRO A 408 24.09 19.93 2.38
C PRO A 408 23.81 20.47 0.97
N VAL A 409 24.55 21.50 0.55
CA VAL A 409 24.51 22.04 -0.80
C VAL A 409 25.93 22.13 -1.34
N MET A 410 26.18 21.48 -2.48
CA MET A 410 27.44 21.65 -3.22
C MET A 410 27.36 22.93 -4.04
N THR A 411 28.38 23.83 -3.96
CA THR A 411 28.39 25.06 -4.74
C THR A 411 29.44 24.97 -5.83
N ILE A 412 29.02 25.08 -7.09
CA ILE A 412 29.88 25.04 -8.28
C ILE A 412 29.49 26.22 -9.18
N LEU A 413 30.45 27.05 -9.52
CA LEU A 413 30.19 28.33 -10.21
C LEU A 413 30.11 28.20 -11.73
N GLU A 414 30.96 27.37 -12.30
CA GLU A 414 31.07 27.23 -13.75
C GLU A 414 30.18 26.13 -14.28
N PRO A 415 29.32 26.38 -15.27
CA PRO A 415 28.43 25.38 -15.89
C PRO A 415 29.12 24.10 -16.32
N ILE A 416 30.30 24.19 -16.93
CA ILE A 416 31.09 23.03 -17.37
C ILE A 416 31.52 22.15 -16.17
N ASN A 417 31.87 22.77 -15.04
CA ASN A 417 32.26 22.05 -13.84
C ASN A 417 31.04 21.38 -13.16
N VAL A 418 29.82 21.97 -13.27
CA VAL A 418 28.58 21.33 -12.86
C VAL A 418 28.37 20.04 -13.67
N ALA A 419 28.47 20.11 -14.99
CA ALA A 419 28.30 18.95 -15.87
C ALA A 419 29.31 17.84 -15.57
N ILE A 420 30.60 18.19 -15.34
CA ILE A 420 31.63 17.21 -14.97
C ILE A 420 31.36 16.60 -13.59
N ALA A 421 30.91 17.38 -12.63
CA ALA A 421 30.55 16.89 -11.29
C ALA A 421 29.37 15.91 -11.34
N ILE A 422 28.31 16.25 -12.08
CA ILE A 422 27.16 15.39 -12.33
C ILE A 422 27.59 14.04 -12.92
N LYS A 423 28.40 14.07 -13.99
CA LYS A 423 28.91 12.85 -14.60
C LYS A 423 29.68 11.97 -13.62
N LYS A 424 30.55 12.57 -12.79
CA LYS A 424 31.28 11.82 -11.74
C LYS A 424 30.37 11.24 -10.69
N ILE A 425 29.32 11.95 -10.25
CA ILE A 425 28.36 11.44 -9.25
C ILE A 425 27.52 10.30 -9.83
N PHE A 426 27.15 10.36 -11.09
CA PHE A 426 26.41 9.28 -11.75
C PHE A 426 27.26 8.01 -12.00
N LEU A 427 28.57 8.13 -12.09
CA LEU A 427 29.50 7.00 -12.21
C LEU A 427 29.79 6.29 -10.88
N LEU A 428 29.40 6.88 -9.74
CA LEU A 428 29.51 6.27 -8.40
C LEU A 428 28.27 5.44 -8.08
#